data_b99e052a5f891a295bf9a56a263217ab
#
_entry.id   b99e052a5f891a295bf9a56a263217ab
#
_cell.length_a   1.000
_cell.length_b   1.000
_cell.length_c   1.000
_cell.angle_alpha   90.00
_cell.angle_beta   90.00
_cell.angle_gamma   90.00
#
_symmetry.space_group_name_H-M   'P 1'
#
loop_
_entity.id
_entity.type
_entity.pdbx_description
1 polymer ?
#
loop_
_entity_poly.entity_id
_entity_poly.type
_entity_poly.pdbx_seq_one_letter_code
_entity_poly.pdbx_strand_id
1 'polypeptide(L)'
;MIFELAAASLSVDGRPVLRDLSFSVAEGERVVVLGVNGCGKSTMLKLLDGLAFATGGKVRYGGSALDARTLGDPSFRRRFRGEVGFLFQNVDAMLFNPTVADEIAFGPRQLGLGDVDGRVARQADLLGVTALLSRPPFELSGGEKKRVALAALLACDPRVLLLDEATANLDPAWAGRLVDLLAGREDLTVVAATHNLSVAEELGSRALLLAADRPGLLFDGPTAALLRDPRLLVRSGLAHRHVHTHDGADHAHFHVHDVE
;
A
#
# COMPACT_ATOMS: atom_id res chain seq x y z
N MET A 1 18.40 -5.46 -1.70
CA MET A 1 17.28 -4.78 -1.01
C MET A 1 16.81 -3.64 -1.87
N ILE A 2 15.47 -3.50 -2.04
CA ILE A 2 14.90 -2.37 -2.78
C ILE A 2 14.66 -1.18 -1.87
N PHE A 3 14.17 -1.40 -0.65
CA PHE A 3 14.11 -0.39 0.40
C PHE A 3 14.93 -0.79 1.62
N GLU A 4 15.53 0.21 2.27
CA GLU A 4 16.21 0.06 3.55
C GLU A 4 15.90 1.27 4.43
N LEU A 5 15.40 1.01 5.64
CA LEU A 5 15.18 2.02 6.67
C LEU A 5 16.12 1.72 7.85
N ALA A 6 16.81 2.74 8.33
CA ALA A 6 17.70 2.67 9.48
C ALA A 6 17.34 3.77 10.48
N ALA A 7 16.69 3.40 11.58
CA ALA A 7 16.18 4.29 12.61
C ALA A 7 15.38 5.48 12.04
N ALA A 8 14.63 5.23 10.94
CA ALA A 8 13.89 6.27 10.24
C ALA A 8 12.74 6.78 11.11
N SER A 9 12.67 8.09 11.28
CA SER A 9 11.65 8.78 12.06
C SER A 9 11.04 9.90 11.24
N LEU A 10 9.73 10.14 11.42
CA LEU A 10 9.02 11.23 10.77
C LEU A 10 8.11 11.93 11.77
N SER A 11 8.26 13.26 11.84
CA SER A 11 7.37 14.12 12.61
C SER A 11 6.61 15.07 11.66
N VAL A 12 5.33 15.30 11.94
CA VAL A 12 4.47 16.23 11.21
C VAL A 12 3.99 17.27 12.24
N ASP A 13 4.21 18.55 11.96
CA ASP A 13 3.88 19.66 12.86
C ASP A 13 4.42 19.45 14.30
N GLY A 14 5.66 18.95 14.40
CA GLY A 14 6.34 18.67 15.67
C GLY A 14 5.83 17.41 16.39
N ARG A 15 4.83 16.72 15.88
CA ARG A 15 4.31 15.47 16.45
C ARG A 15 4.96 14.27 15.79
N PRO A 16 5.54 13.33 16.54
CA PRO A 16 6.11 12.13 15.97
C PRO A 16 4.98 11.21 15.44
N VAL A 17 5.04 10.86 14.15
CA VAL A 17 4.12 9.92 13.49
C VAL A 17 4.78 8.55 13.31
N LEU A 18 6.06 8.55 12.97
CA LEU A 18 6.87 7.33 12.87
C LEU A 18 8.15 7.52 13.68
N ARG A 19 8.61 6.51 14.40
CA ARG A 19 9.82 6.58 15.22
C ARG A 19 10.65 5.31 15.07
N ASP A 20 11.95 5.50 14.83
CA ASP A 20 13.00 4.48 14.85
C ASP A 20 12.68 3.23 14.03
N LEU A 21 12.02 3.43 12.87
CA LEU A 21 11.72 2.33 11.96
C LEU A 21 13.01 1.78 11.35
N SER A 22 13.26 0.50 11.56
CA SER A 22 14.41 -0.21 11.00
C SER A 22 13.94 -1.52 10.41
N PHE A 23 13.90 -1.59 9.09
CA PHE A 23 13.58 -2.78 8.31
C PHE A 23 14.09 -2.62 6.88
N SER A 24 14.10 -3.70 6.14
CA SER A 24 14.39 -3.67 4.70
C SER A 24 13.31 -4.45 3.94
N VAL A 25 13.14 -4.14 2.67
CA VAL A 25 12.28 -4.87 1.73
C VAL A 25 13.15 -5.38 0.59
N ALA A 26 13.08 -6.67 0.30
CA ALA A 26 13.78 -7.27 -0.82
C ALA A 26 13.03 -7.02 -2.16
N GLU A 27 13.70 -7.19 -3.29
CA GLU A 27 13.04 -7.20 -4.60
C GLU A 27 12.14 -8.44 -4.70
N GLY A 28 10.93 -8.27 -5.25
CA GLY A 28 9.92 -9.32 -5.36
C GLY A 28 9.25 -9.68 -4.02
N GLU A 29 9.63 -9.05 -2.91
CA GLU A 29 9.02 -9.32 -1.61
C GLU A 29 7.62 -8.68 -1.52
N ARG A 30 6.68 -9.41 -0.91
CA ARG A 30 5.35 -8.89 -0.58
C ARG A 30 5.23 -8.72 0.94
N VAL A 31 5.10 -7.45 1.34
CA VAL A 31 5.03 -7.02 2.73
C VAL A 31 3.67 -6.38 3.00
N VAL A 32 2.98 -6.83 4.05
CA VAL A 32 1.76 -6.19 4.51
C VAL A 32 2.05 -5.33 5.75
N VAL A 33 1.59 -4.09 5.72
CA VAL A 33 1.68 -3.14 6.82
C VAL A 33 0.34 -3.10 7.54
N LEU A 34 0.31 -3.60 8.77
CA LEU A 34 -0.90 -3.72 9.57
C LEU A 34 -0.91 -2.71 10.72
N GLY A 35 -2.11 -2.34 11.13
CA GLY A 35 -2.35 -1.45 12.27
C GLY A 35 -3.68 -0.70 12.12
N VAL A 36 -4.17 -0.17 13.23
CA VAL A 36 -5.43 0.60 13.27
C VAL A 36 -5.34 1.91 12.47
N ASN A 37 -6.49 2.53 12.23
CA ASN A 37 -6.52 3.83 11.57
C ASN A 37 -5.77 4.88 12.39
N GLY A 38 -4.97 5.70 11.71
CA GLY A 38 -4.16 6.75 12.34
C GLY A 38 -2.80 6.31 12.91
N CYS A 39 -2.45 5.01 12.91
CA CYS A 39 -1.15 4.54 13.45
C CYS A 39 0.07 4.86 12.57
N GLY A 40 -0.12 5.44 11.37
CA GLY A 40 0.98 5.86 10.51
C GLY A 40 1.22 5.02 9.25
N LYS A 41 0.34 4.05 8.89
CA LYS A 41 0.48 3.21 7.68
C LYS A 41 0.67 4.03 6.41
N SER A 42 -0.28 4.92 6.10
CA SER A 42 -0.21 5.80 4.93
C SER A 42 1.01 6.72 4.97
N THR A 43 1.41 7.17 6.16
CA THR A 43 2.62 8.00 6.33
C THR A 43 3.88 7.20 6.03
N MET A 44 3.93 5.93 6.41
CA MET A 44 5.05 5.05 6.07
C MET A 44 5.10 4.81 4.55
N LEU A 45 3.97 4.57 3.89
CA LEU A 45 3.95 4.45 2.42
C LEU A 45 4.40 5.75 1.74
N LYS A 46 3.98 6.93 2.23
CA LYS A 46 4.45 8.23 1.71
C LYS A 46 5.95 8.43 1.92
N LEU A 47 6.51 7.91 3.02
CA LEU A 47 7.95 7.92 3.26
C LEU A 47 8.70 7.04 2.23
N LEU A 48 8.17 5.85 1.92
CA LEU A 48 8.70 4.96 0.89
C LEU A 48 8.55 5.51 -0.53
N ASP A 49 7.48 6.28 -0.80
CA ASP A 49 7.28 6.95 -2.10
C ASP A 49 8.04 8.28 -2.23
N GLY A 50 8.74 8.75 -1.18
CA GLY A 50 9.42 10.04 -1.21
C GLY A 50 8.47 11.24 -1.30
N LEU A 51 7.21 11.10 -0.93
CA LEU A 51 6.24 12.18 -0.71
C LEU A 51 6.39 12.80 0.68
N ALA A 52 7.03 12.08 1.60
CA ALA A 52 7.47 12.59 2.89
C ALA A 52 8.92 12.18 3.11
N PHE A 53 9.67 12.97 3.87
CA PHE A 53 11.08 12.70 4.15
C PHE A 53 11.29 12.47 5.64
N ALA A 54 12.18 11.54 5.97
CA ALA A 54 12.55 11.27 7.34
C ALA A 54 13.12 12.53 8.02
N THR A 55 12.62 12.82 9.23
CA THR A 55 13.16 13.88 10.10
C THR A 55 14.34 13.39 10.95
N GLY A 56 14.56 12.07 11.00
CA GLY A 56 15.69 11.40 11.64
C GLY A 56 15.93 10.03 11.01
N GLY A 57 17.15 9.50 11.17
CA GLY A 57 17.54 8.25 10.56
C GLY A 57 17.75 8.34 9.05
N LYS A 58 17.60 7.21 8.34
CA LYS A 58 17.86 7.12 6.89
C LYS A 58 16.83 6.23 6.22
N VAL A 59 16.43 6.64 5.01
CA VAL A 59 15.66 5.82 4.06
C VAL A 59 16.46 5.72 2.78
N ARG A 60 16.52 4.52 2.19
CA ARG A 60 17.21 4.26 0.93
C ARG A 60 16.31 3.52 -0.04
N TYR A 61 16.48 3.79 -1.33
CA TYR A 61 15.89 3.07 -2.44
C TYR A 61 17.00 2.64 -3.40
N GLY A 62 17.10 1.33 -3.68
CA GLY A 62 18.15 0.80 -4.55
C GLY A 62 19.57 1.23 -4.15
N GLY A 63 19.86 1.28 -2.84
CA GLY A 63 21.13 1.73 -2.27
C GLY A 63 21.34 3.25 -2.21
N SER A 64 20.54 4.05 -2.93
CA SER A 64 20.61 5.53 -2.91
C SER A 64 19.76 6.11 -1.77
N ALA A 65 20.18 7.23 -1.18
CA ALA A 65 19.34 7.93 -0.20
C ALA A 65 18.03 8.37 -0.85
N LEU A 66 16.91 8.19 -0.13
CA LEU A 66 15.61 8.68 -0.55
C LEU A 66 15.28 9.92 0.29
N ASP A 67 15.70 11.08 -0.20
CA ASP A 67 15.53 12.38 0.44
C ASP A 67 15.25 13.49 -0.59
N ALA A 68 14.95 14.69 -0.12
CA ALA A 68 14.62 15.84 -0.97
C ALA A 68 15.76 16.20 -1.94
N ARG A 69 17.03 16.02 -1.53
CA ARG A 69 18.20 16.32 -2.35
C ARG A 69 18.30 15.34 -3.52
N THR A 70 18.20 14.05 -3.23
CA THR A 70 18.33 12.99 -4.25
C THR A 70 17.14 13.03 -5.22
N LEU A 71 15.92 13.26 -4.73
CA LEU A 71 14.73 13.48 -5.59
C LEU A 71 14.76 14.83 -6.33
N GLY A 72 15.63 15.77 -5.93
CA GLY A 72 15.93 16.98 -6.68
C GLY A 72 16.66 16.70 -8.00
N ASP A 73 17.43 15.62 -8.07
CA ASP A 73 18.09 15.18 -9.31
C ASP A 73 17.05 14.66 -10.33
N PRO A 74 16.97 15.26 -11.54
CA PRO A 74 15.95 14.86 -12.52
C PRO A 74 16.07 13.41 -13.00
N SER A 75 17.29 12.88 -13.08
CA SER A 75 17.55 11.52 -13.57
C SER A 75 17.10 10.48 -12.55
N PHE A 76 17.45 10.67 -11.29
CA PHE A 76 17.00 9.83 -10.19
C PHE A 76 15.48 9.90 -10.04
N ARG A 77 14.90 11.12 -10.03
CA ARG A 77 13.45 11.33 -9.91
C ARG A 77 12.68 10.61 -11.00
N ARG A 78 13.12 10.75 -12.29
CA ARG A 78 12.45 10.08 -13.42
C ARG A 78 12.47 8.56 -13.27
N ARG A 79 13.65 8.01 -12.94
CA ARG A 79 13.79 6.56 -12.69
C ARG A 79 12.90 6.12 -11.53
N PHE A 80 12.99 6.77 -10.38
CA PHE A 80 12.23 6.44 -9.17
C PHE A 80 10.73 6.48 -9.43
N ARG A 81 10.20 7.53 -10.07
CA ARG A 81 8.79 7.65 -10.42
C ARG A 81 8.33 6.66 -11.49
N GLY A 82 9.22 6.13 -12.31
CA GLY A 82 8.92 5.05 -13.25
C GLY A 82 8.94 3.67 -12.60
N GLU A 83 9.74 3.50 -11.55
CA GLU A 83 9.92 2.22 -10.86
C GLU A 83 8.96 2.02 -9.67
N VAL A 84 8.46 3.09 -9.04
CA VAL A 84 7.61 3.04 -7.85
C VAL A 84 6.22 3.62 -8.17
N GLY A 85 5.20 2.76 -8.12
CA GLY A 85 3.80 3.17 -8.20
C GLY A 85 3.18 3.23 -6.80
N PHE A 86 2.35 4.24 -6.53
CA PHE A 86 1.65 4.37 -5.26
C PHE A 86 0.15 4.56 -5.46
N LEU A 87 -0.65 3.60 -5.03
CA LEU A 87 -2.11 3.71 -4.94
C LEU A 87 -2.49 4.36 -3.61
N PHE A 88 -3.04 5.57 -3.67
CA PHE A 88 -3.53 6.27 -2.48
C PHE A 88 -4.87 5.70 -2.00
N GLN A 89 -5.12 5.80 -0.70
CA GLN A 89 -6.42 5.46 -0.12
C GLN A 89 -7.56 6.26 -0.79
N ASN A 90 -7.37 7.57 -0.98
CA ASN A 90 -8.29 8.42 -1.74
C ASN A 90 -7.85 8.47 -3.21
N VAL A 91 -8.46 7.64 -4.05
CA VAL A 91 -8.17 7.55 -5.47
C VAL A 91 -8.66 8.76 -6.29
N ASP A 92 -9.60 9.56 -5.76
CA ASP A 92 -10.04 10.78 -6.45
C ASP A 92 -8.91 11.80 -6.62
N ALA A 93 -7.93 11.79 -5.72
CA ALA A 93 -6.74 12.64 -5.83
C ALA A 93 -5.75 12.19 -6.93
N MET A 94 -5.96 11.01 -7.51
CA MET A 94 -5.08 10.43 -8.54
C MET A 94 -5.63 10.60 -9.95
N LEU A 95 -6.95 10.82 -10.10
CA LEU A 95 -7.66 10.81 -11.38
C LEU A 95 -8.01 12.24 -11.79
N PHE A 96 -7.32 12.75 -12.81
CA PHE A 96 -7.42 14.16 -13.21
C PHE A 96 -7.48 14.36 -14.74
N ASN A 97 -7.38 13.31 -15.54
CA ASN A 97 -7.45 13.38 -16.99
C ASN A 97 -8.91 13.34 -17.48
N PRO A 98 -9.19 13.85 -18.71
CA PRO A 98 -10.54 13.91 -19.25
C PRO A 98 -11.25 12.57 -19.42
N THR A 99 -10.48 11.51 -19.76
CA THR A 99 -11.01 10.16 -19.98
C THR A 99 -10.20 9.10 -19.24
N VAL A 100 -10.81 7.94 -19.00
CA VAL A 100 -10.13 6.76 -18.45
C VAL A 100 -8.94 6.35 -19.32
N ALA A 101 -9.08 6.40 -20.66
CA ALA A 101 -7.99 6.09 -21.56
C ALA A 101 -6.81 7.05 -21.36
N ASP A 102 -7.05 8.35 -21.25
CA ASP A 102 -6.02 9.35 -21.01
C ASP A 102 -5.38 9.17 -19.62
N GLU A 103 -6.16 8.79 -18.62
CA GLU A 103 -5.66 8.51 -17.27
C GLU A 103 -4.65 7.36 -17.28
N ILE A 104 -4.99 6.24 -17.92
CA ILE A 104 -4.10 5.08 -18.02
C ILE A 104 -2.87 5.40 -18.89
N ALA A 105 -3.04 6.22 -19.95
CA ALA A 105 -1.95 6.61 -20.85
C ALA A 105 -1.00 7.65 -20.26
N PHE A 106 -1.41 8.39 -19.22
CA PHE A 106 -0.67 9.53 -18.70
C PHE A 106 0.75 9.18 -18.25
N GLY A 107 0.87 8.20 -17.34
CA GLY A 107 2.17 7.76 -16.84
C GLY A 107 3.13 7.28 -17.94
N PRO A 108 2.72 6.34 -18.80
CA PRO A 108 3.52 5.90 -19.94
C PRO A 108 3.98 7.03 -20.86
N ARG A 109 3.11 8.01 -21.18
CA ARG A 109 3.48 9.20 -21.97
C ARG A 109 4.54 10.05 -21.26
N GLN A 110 4.38 10.33 -19.96
CA GLN A 110 5.33 11.13 -19.17
C GLN A 110 6.70 10.45 -19.04
N LEU A 111 6.72 9.14 -18.95
CA LEU A 111 7.95 8.35 -18.88
C LEU A 111 8.58 8.11 -20.26
N GLY A 112 7.85 8.42 -21.36
CA GLY A 112 8.31 8.18 -22.73
C GLY A 112 8.39 6.68 -23.08
N LEU A 113 7.48 5.88 -22.50
CA LEU A 113 7.39 4.46 -22.79
C LEU A 113 6.78 4.22 -24.17
N GLY A 114 7.26 3.19 -24.88
CA GLY A 114 6.68 2.77 -26.15
C GLY A 114 5.33 2.06 -25.99
N ASP A 115 4.61 1.90 -27.12
CA ASP A 115 3.35 1.13 -27.19
C ASP A 115 2.30 1.59 -26.17
N VAL A 116 2.10 2.90 -26.04
CA VAL A 116 1.17 3.47 -25.05
C VAL A 116 -0.24 2.90 -25.23
N ASP A 117 -0.75 2.84 -26.45
CA ASP A 117 -2.11 2.36 -26.72
C ASP A 117 -2.26 0.87 -26.38
N GLY A 118 -1.25 0.05 -26.70
CA GLY A 118 -1.22 -1.35 -26.29
C GLY A 118 -1.14 -1.54 -24.78
N ARG A 119 -0.41 -0.67 -24.06
CA ARG A 119 -0.37 -0.67 -22.61
C ARG A 119 -1.74 -0.33 -22.02
N VAL A 120 -2.40 0.72 -22.53
CA VAL A 120 -3.76 1.08 -22.13
C VAL A 120 -4.73 -0.09 -22.33
N ALA A 121 -4.73 -0.69 -23.52
CA ALA A 121 -5.63 -1.79 -23.83
C ALA A 121 -5.42 -3.00 -22.90
N ARG A 122 -4.16 -3.42 -22.70
CA ARG A 122 -3.81 -4.53 -21.81
C ARG A 122 -4.23 -4.29 -20.37
N GLN A 123 -3.95 -3.10 -19.81
CA GLN A 123 -4.29 -2.82 -18.42
C GLN A 123 -5.78 -2.59 -18.23
N ALA A 124 -6.46 -2.01 -19.22
CA ALA A 124 -7.92 -1.86 -19.19
C ALA A 124 -8.63 -3.21 -19.18
N ASP A 125 -8.16 -4.18 -19.98
CA ASP A 125 -8.68 -5.54 -20.02
C ASP A 125 -8.41 -6.26 -18.69
N LEU A 126 -7.17 -6.23 -18.21
CA LEU A 126 -6.73 -6.86 -16.95
C LEU A 126 -7.56 -6.40 -15.75
N LEU A 127 -7.85 -5.10 -15.66
CA LEU A 127 -8.61 -4.49 -14.56
C LEU A 127 -10.11 -4.39 -14.87
N GLY A 128 -10.58 -4.90 -16.03
CA GLY A 128 -12.00 -4.93 -16.41
C GLY A 128 -12.61 -3.55 -16.55
N VAL A 129 -11.85 -2.59 -17.10
CA VAL A 129 -12.30 -1.20 -17.32
C VAL A 129 -12.35 -0.82 -18.81
N THR A 130 -12.23 -1.79 -19.71
CA THR A 130 -12.23 -1.56 -21.17
C THR A 130 -13.49 -0.80 -21.64
N ALA A 131 -14.68 -1.16 -21.12
CA ALA A 131 -15.93 -0.48 -21.45
C ALA A 131 -16.02 0.97 -20.92
N LEU A 132 -15.08 1.37 -20.06
CA LEU A 132 -15.06 2.68 -19.42
C LEU A 132 -14.07 3.65 -20.06
N LEU A 133 -13.26 3.21 -21.04
CA LEU A 133 -12.13 3.98 -21.60
C LEU A 133 -12.50 5.38 -22.09
N SER A 134 -13.69 5.56 -22.66
CA SER A 134 -14.17 6.85 -23.15
C SER A 134 -14.86 7.72 -22.10
N ARG A 135 -15.11 7.17 -20.89
CA ARG A 135 -15.83 7.89 -19.83
C ARG A 135 -14.88 8.80 -19.04
N PRO A 136 -15.38 9.92 -18.53
CA PRO A 136 -14.64 10.75 -17.61
C PRO A 136 -14.56 10.06 -16.22
N PRO A 137 -13.40 10.13 -15.52
CA PRO A 137 -13.21 9.44 -14.23
C PRO A 137 -14.20 9.87 -13.13
N PHE A 138 -14.69 11.11 -13.15
CA PHE A 138 -15.62 11.59 -12.10
C PHE A 138 -17.00 10.93 -12.16
N GLU A 139 -17.38 10.28 -13.27
CA GLU A 139 -18.63 9.53 -13.41
C GLU A 139 -18.55 8.10 -12.89
N LEU A 140 -17.37 7.63 -12.50
CA LEU A 140 -17.12 6.26 -12.07
C LEU A 140 -17.49 6.06 -10.61
N SER A 141 -17.93 4.83 -10.28
CA SER A 141 -18.05 4.36 -8.89
C SER A 141 -16.67 4.29 -8.22
N GLY A 142 -16.61 4.25 -6.89
CA GLY A 142 -15.37 4.17 -6.14
C GLY A 142 -14.52 2.94 -6.51
N GLY A 143 -15.15 1.78 -6.70
CA GLY A 143 -14.47 0.56 -7.14
C GLY A 143 -13.93 0.67 -8.58
N GLU A 144 -14.68 1.27 -9.51
CA GLU A 144 -14.20 1.53 -10.88
C GLU A 144 -13.02 2.51 -10.89
N LYS A 145 -13.09 3.60 -10.13
CA LYS A 145 -11.99 4.56 -9.96
C LYS A 145 -10.72 3.87 -9.45
N LYS A 146 -10.86 2.99 -8.46
CA LYS A 146 -9.71 2.25 -7.91
C LYS A 146 -9.07 1.32 -8.96
N ARG A 147 -9.89 0.63 -9.77
CA ARG A 147 -9.41 -0.20 -10.87
C ARG A 147 -8.72 0.62 -11.96
N VAL A 148 -9.24 1.80 -12.29
CA VAL A 148 -8.61 2.72 -13.24
C VAL A 148 -7.28 3.23 -12.71
N ALA A 149 -7.20 3.64 -11.44
CA ALA A 149 -5.95 4.07 -10.81
C ALA A 149 -4.90 2.95 -10.81
N LEU A 150 -5.29 1.72 -10.50
CA LEU A 150 -4.41 0.55 -10.60
C LEU A 150 -3.95 0.29 -12.04
N ALA A 151 -4.86 0.40 -13.03
CA ALA A 151 -4.51 0.26 -14.44
C ALA A 151 -3.48 1.31 -14.87
N ALA A 152 -3.65 2.57 -14.43
CA ALA A 152 -2.71 3.66 -14.72
C ALA A 152 -1.32 3.41 -14.11
N LEU A 153 -1.25 2.90 -12.88
CA LEU A 153 0.02 2.54 -12.24
C LEU A 153 0.70 1.36 -12.96
N LEU A 154 -0.05 0.28 -13.23
CA LEU A 154 0.49 -0.92 -13.87
C LEU A 154 0.89 -0.69 -15.33
N ALA A 155 0.29 0.29 -16.02
CA ALA A 155 0.69 0.68 -17.38
C ALA A 155 2.12 1.20 -17.46
N CYS A 156 2.67 1.71 -16.35
CA CYS A 156 4.06 2.14 -16.23
C CYS A 156 5.04 0.99 -16.03
N ASP A 157 4.54 -0.24 -15.80
CA ASP A 157 5.35 -1.44 -15.50
C ASP A 157 6.30 -1.22 -14.30
N PRO A 158 5.77 -0.89 -13.13
CA PRO A 158 6.56 -0.56 -11.96
C PRO A 158 7.28 -1.79 -11.38
N ARG A 159 8.44 -1.59 -10.74
CA ARG A 159 9.15 -2.61 -9.95
C ARG A 159 8.60 -2.73 -8.53
N VAL A 160 7.99 -1.66 -8.04
CA VAL A 160 7.39 -1.56 -6.70
C VAL A 160 5.99 -1.02 -6.80
N LEU A 161 5.07 -1.63 -6.08
CA LEU A 161 3.73 -1.13 -5.90
C LEU A 161 3.45 -0.91 -4.40
N LEU A 162 3.24 0.34 -4.04
CA LEU A 162 2.80 0.74 -2.71
C LEU A 162 1.28 0.86 -2.74
N LEU A 163 0.58 0.18 -1.84
CA LEU A 163 -0.87 0.09 -1.83
C LEU A 163 -1.43 0.55 -0.49
N ASP A 164 -2.23 1.62 -0.49
CA ASP A 164 -2.90 2.11 0.72
C ASP A 164 -4.38 1.72 0.68
N GLU A 165 -4.78 0.75 1.52
CA GLU A 165 -6.14 0.20 1.61
C GLU A 165 -6.70 -0.23 0.23
N ALA A 166 -5.90 -0.99 -0.53
CA ALA A 166 -6.21 -1.31 -1.93
C ALA A 166 -7.50 -2.13 -2.09
N THR A 167 -7.81 -3.01 -1.14
CA THR A 167 -9.01 -3.86 -1.17
C THR A 167 -10.25 -3.18 -0.60
N ALA A 168 -10.10 -2.09 0.15
CA ALA A 168 -11.24 -1.36 0.71
C ALA A 168 -12.13 -0.78 -0.38
N ASN A 169 -13.44 -0.84 -0.21
CA ASN A 169 -14.46 -0.38 -1.18
C ASN A 169 -14.45 -1.12 -2.54
N LEU A 170 -13.75 -2.24 -2.65
CA LEU A 170 -13.93 -3.18 -3.75
C LEU A 170 -14.97 -4.23 -3.34
N ASP A 171 -15.76 -4.71 -4.30
CA ASP A 171 -16.55 -5.90 -4.07
C ASP A 171 -15.65 -7.14 -3.85
N PRO A 172 -16.10 -8.17 -3.13
CA PRO A 172 -15.27 -9.31 -2.77
C PRO A 172 -14.63 -10.02 -3.98
N ALA A 173 -15.31 -10.05 -5.13
CA ALA A 173 -14.80 -10.70 -6.33
C ALA A 173 -13.61 -9.91 -6.91
N TRP A 174 -13.66 -8.56 -6.89
CA TRP A 174 -12.54 -7.73 -7.35
C TRP A 174 -11.40 -7.69 -6.32
N ALA A 175 -11.70 -7.73 -5.02
CA ALA A 175 -10.67 -7.86 -4.00
C ALA A 175 -9.86 -9.14 -4.20
N GLY A 176 -10.52 -10.29 -4.41
CA GLY A 176 -9.86 -11.54 -4.72
C GLY A 176 -9.03 -11.49 -6.01
N ARG A 177 -9.60 -10.95 -7.11
CA ARG A 177 -8.84 -10.77 -8.38
C ARG A 177 -7.60 -9.90 -8.23
N LEU A 178 -7.67 -8.83 -7.43
CA LEU A 178 -6.50 -7.99 -7.15
C LEU A 178 -5.40 -8.79 -6.43
N VAL A 179 -5.79 -9.57 -5.43
CA VAL A 179 -4.85 -10.45 -4.71
C VAL A 179 -4.21 -11.46 -5.66
N ASP A 180 -5.00 -12.13 -6.49
CA ASP A 180 -4.51 -13.10 -7.48
C ASP A 180 -3.55 -12.43 -8.48
N LEU A 181 -3.88 -11.22 -8.96
CA LEU A 181 -3.04 -10.45 -9.86
C LEU A 181 -1.68 -10.13 -9.22
N LEU A 182 -1.68 -9.70 -7.97
CA LEU A 182 -0.45 -9.39 -7.24
C LEU A 182 0.34 -10.68 -6.94
N ALA A 183 -0.34 -11.79 -6.66
CA ALA A 183 0.29 -13.08 -6.41
C ALA A 183 0.98 -13.65 -7.66
N GLY A 184 0.41 -13.42 -8.84
CA GLY A 184 0.97 -13.85 -10.11
C GLY A 184 2.17 -13.05 -10.62
N ARG A 185 2.55 -11.94 -9.94
CA ARG A 185 3.66 -11.05 -10.31
C ARG A 185 4.84 -11.23 -9.36
N GLU A 186 5.63 -12.28 -9.54
CA GLU A 186 6.83 -12.55 -8.72
C GLU A 186 7.93 -11.50 -8.90
N ASP A 187 7.92 -10.77 -10.00
CA ASP A 187 8.82 -9.66 -10.33
C ASP A 187 8.48 -8.36 -9.60
N LEU A 188 7.25 -8.25 -9.08
CA LEU A 188 6.73 -7.04 -8.47
C LEU A 188 6.92 -7.06 -6.94
N THR A 189 7.64 -6.09 -6.43
CA THR A 189 7.69 -5.83 -4.98
C THR A 189 6.41 -5.14 -4.55
N VAL A 190 5.75 -5.63 -3.50
CA VAL A 190 4.50 -5.05 -3.01
C VAL A 190 4.64 -4.67 -1.54
N VAL A 191 4.27 -3.44 -1.20
CA VAL A 191 4.08 -3.01 0.19
C VAL A 191 2.63 -2.53 0.34
N ALA A 192 1.79 -3.36 0.95
CA ALA A 192 0.36 -3.09 1.07
C ALA A 192 -0.01 -2.73 2.51
N ALA A 193 -0.57 -1.56 2.73
CA ALA A 193 -1.11 -1.16 4.03
C ALA A 193 -2.60 -1.51 4.11
N THR A 194 -2.99 -2.14 5.20
CA THR A 194 -4.40 -2.42 5.51
C THR A 194 -4.64 -2.57 7.01
N HIS A 195 -5.88 -2.46 7.44
CA HIS A 195 -6.33 -2.84 8.77
C HIS A 195 -7.14 -4.14 8.75
N ASN A 196 -7.48 -4.63 7.55
CA ASN A 196 -8.25 -5.86 7.37
C ASN A 196 -7.33 -7.09 7.47
N LEU A 197 -7.52 -7.88 8.53
CA LEU A 197 -6.72 -9.09 8.78
C LEU A 197 -7.10 -10.25 7.85
N SER A 198 -8.33 -10.27 7.30
CA SER A 198 -8.80 -11.39 6.46
C SER A 198 -8.03 -11.52 5.14
N VAL A 199 -7.49 -10.41 4.61
CA VAL A 199 -6.72 -10.38 3.36
C VAL A 199 -5.20 -10.25 3.59
N ALA A 200 -4.77 -10.15 4.85
CA ALA A 200 -3.38 -9.82 5.18
C ALA A 200 -2.39 -10.89 4.68
N GLU A 201 -2.70 -12.17 4.87
CA GLU A 201 -1.83 -13.28 4.48
C GLU A 201 -1.72 -13.42 2.96
N GLU A 202 -2.79 -13.07 2.25
CA GLU A 202 -2.85 -13.08 0.79
C GLU A 202 -2.07 -11.91 0.19
N LEU A 203 -2.11 -10.73 0.83
CA LEU A 203 -1.39 -9.53 0.39
C LEU A 203 0.12 -9.63 0.60
N GLY A 204 0.57 -10.28 1.69
CA GLY A 204 2.00 -10.38 1.98
C GLY A 204 2.34 -11.48 2.97
N SER A 205 3.41 -12.23 2.67
CA SER A 205 3.94 -13.29 3.53
C SER A 205 4.64 -12.77 4.79
N ARG A 206 5.06 -11.49 4.78
CA ARG A 206 5.69 -10.80 5.90
C ARG A 206 4.85 -9.60 6.32
N ALA A 207 4.64 -9.45 7.61
CA ALA A 207 3.89 -8.36 8.21
C ALA A 207 4.79 -7.41 9.00
N LEU A 208 4.54 -6.11 8.80
CA LEU A 208 5.03 -5.02 9.64
C LEU A 208 3.84 -4.49 10.44
N LEU A 209 3.81 -4.71 11.76
CA LEU A 209 2.72 -4.23 12.61
C LEU A 209 3.11 -2.92 13.27
N LEU A 210 2.35 -1.86 12.99
CA LEU A 210 2.50 -0.57 13.66
C LEU A 210 1.72 -0.52 14.97
N ALA A 211 2.29 0.15 15.97
CA ALA A 211 1.65 0.34 17.26
C ALA A 211 0.50 1.35 17.18
N ALA A 212 -0.57 1.13 17.94
CA ALA A 212 -1.70 2.05 18.06
C ALA A 212 -1.38 3.25 18.96
N ASP A 213 -0.65 3.01 20.04
CA ASP A 213 -0.45 3.92 21.18
C ASP A 213 0.88 4.69 21.13
N ARG A 214 1.79 4.28 20.24
CA ARG A 214 3.12 4.89 20.08
C ARG A 214 3.64 4.78 18.64
N PRO A 215 4.35 5.78 18.13
CA PRO A 215 5.00 5.67 16.82
C PRO A 215 6.05 4.55 16.82
N GLY A 216 5.95 3.56 15.93
CA GLY A 216 6.97 2.51 15.78
C GLY A 216 6.41 1.14 15.44
N LEU A 217 7.31 0.19 15.15
CA LEU A 217 6.96 -1.19 14.89
C LEU A 217 6.75 -1.97 16.20
N LEU A 218 5.70 -2.79 16.23
CA LEU A 218 5.48 -3.80 17.27
C LEU A 218 5.96 -5.18 16.85
N PHE A 219 5.92 -5.46 15.54
CA PHE A 219 6.28 -6.74 14.98
C PHE A 219 6.81 -6.59 13.57
N ASP A 220 7.78 -7.42 13.21
CA ASP A 220 8.31 -7.63 11.87
C ASP A 220 8.59 -9.12 11.71
N GLY A 221 7.84 -9.81 10.85
CA GLY A 221 7.98 -11.26 10.69
C GLY A 221 6.86 -11.87 9.83
N PRO A 222 6.76 -13.20 9.78
CA PRO A 222 5.76 -13.91 8.99
C PRO A 222 4.33 -13.48 9.35
N THR A 223 3.51 -13.15 8.35
CA THR A 223 2.11 -12.74 8.55
C THR A 223 1.31 -13.80 9.29
N ALA A 224 1.47 -15.08 8.93
CA ALA A 224 0.82 -16.19 9.62
C ALA A 224 1.18 -16.27 11.11
N ALA A 225 2.40 -15.90 11.50
CA ALA A 225 2.80 -15.89 12.91
C ALA A 225 2.10 -14.77 13.68
N LEU A 226 2.00 -13.57 13.08
CA LEU A 226 1.29 -12.44 13.66
C LEU A 226 -0.20 -12.76 13.85
N LEU A 227 -0.86 -13.31 12.85
CA LEU A 227 -2.31 -13.62 12.90
C LEU A 227 -2.66 -14.67 13.96
N ARG A 228 -1.68 -15.51 14.34
CA ARG A 228 -1.83 -16.49 15.43
C ARG A 228 -1.48 -15.96 16.82
N ASP A 229 -1.06 -14.70 16.93
CA ASP A 229 -0.74 -14.08 18.23
C ASP A 229 -1.81 -13.07 18.66
N PRO A 230 -2.84 -13.51 19.41
CA PRO A 230 -3.91 -12.64 19.86
C PRO A 230 -3.43 -11.52 20.79
N ARG A 231 -2.28 -11.69 21.47
CA ARG A 231 -1.73 -10.65 22.36
C ARG A 231 -1.20 -9.48 21.55
N LEU A 232 -0.50 -9.76 20.44
CA LEU A 232 -0.04 -8.73 19.52
C LEU A 232 -1.21 -8.01 18.86
N LEU A 233 -2.24 -8.74 18.42
CA LEU A 233 -3.44 -8.17 17.80
C LEU A 233 -4.22 -7.26 18.77
N VAL A 234 -4.37 -7.67 20.04
CA VAL A 234 -5.00 -6.82 21.06
C VAL A 234 -4.15 -5.58 21.36
N ARG A 235 -2.83 -5.76 21.51
CA ARG A 235 -1.90 -4.65 21.79
C ARG A 235 -1.86 -3.62 20.67
N SER A 236 -2.03 -4.05 19.43
CA SER A 236 -2.10 -3.17 18.25
C SER A 236 -3.45 -2.52 18.06
N GLY A 237 -4.48 -2.93 18.81
CA GLY A 237 -5.85 -2.47 18.66
C GLY A 237 -6.61 -3.13 17.50
N LEU A 238 -6.01 -4.09 16.77
CA LEU A 238 -6.66 -4.81 15.68
C LEU A 238 -7.65 -5.89 16.16
N ALA A 239 -7.56 -6.29 17.42
CA ALA A 239 -8.52 -7.15 18.07
C ALA A 239 -8.85 -6.64 19.48
N HIS A 240 -10.01 -6.99 19.99
CA HIS A 240 -10.39 -6.71 21.37
C HIS A 240 -10.85 -7.99 22.07
N ARG A 241 -10.69 -8.03 23.38
CA ARG A 241 -11.12 -9.14 24.23
C ARG A 241 -12.54 -8.87 24.72
N HIS A 242 -13.51 -9.66 24.31
CA HIS A 242 -14.83 -9.71 24.92
C HIS A 242 -14.87 -10.78 26.01
N VAL A 243 -15.39 -10.39 27.19
CA VAL A 243 -15.71 -11.32 28.25
C VAL A 243 -17.24 -11.39 28.34
N HIS A 244 -17.81 -12.56 28.09
CA HIS A 244 -19.23 -12.84 28.30
C HIS A 244 -19.39 -13.83 29.43
N THR A 245 -20.34 -13.57 30.34
CA THR A 245 -20.71 -14.50 31.40
C THR A 245 -21.93 -15.27 30.92
N HIS A 246 -21.79 -16.55 30.61
CA HIS A 246 -22.89 -17.47 30.38
C HIS A 246 -22.89 -18.51 31.49
N ASP A 247 -24.05 -18.74 32.14
CA ASP A 247 -24.25 -19.74 33.20
C ASP A 247 -23.25 -19.68 34.36
N GLY A 248 -22.83 -18.47 34.73
CA GLY A 248 -21.89 -18.25 35.85
C GLY A 248 -20.41 -18.57 35.55
N ALA A 249 -20.07 -18.85 34.30
CA ALA A 249 -18.69 -19.01 33.87
C ALA A 249 -18.29 -17.90 32.89
N ASP A 250 -17.14 -17.27 33.13
CA ASP A 250 -16.59 -16.25 32.24
C ASP A 250 -15.89 -16.92 31.05
N HIS A 251 -16.41 -16.66 29.84
CA HIS A 251 -15.76 -17.05 28.60
C HIS A 251 -15.17 -15.83 27.91
N ALA A 252 -13.87 -15.88 27.62
CA ALA A 252 -13.17 -14.83 26.89
C ALA A 252 -13.03 -15.22 25.42
N HIS A 253 -13.56 -14.38 24.53
CA HIS A 253 -13.38 -14.51 23.08
C HIS A 253 -12.65 -13.30 22.53
N PHE A 254 -11.82 -13.54 21.50
CA PHE A 254 -11.16 -12.47 20.75
C PHE A 254 -12.03 -12.15 19.52
N HIS A 255 -12.42 -10.89 19.38
CA HIS A 255 -13.06 -10.40 18.17
C HIS A 255 -12.05 -9.57 17.39
N VAL A 256 -11.93 -9.90 16.11
CA VAL A 256 -11.21 -9.10 15.12
C VAL A 256 -12.15 -7.98 14.66
N HIS A 257 -11.67 -6.76 14.56
CA HIS A 257 -12.44 -5.67 14.00
C HIS A 257 -12.45 -5.81 12.47
N ASP A 258 -13.46 -6.49 11.92
CA ASP A 258 -13.89 -6.27 10.56
C ASP A 258 -14.79 -5.03 10.59
N VAL A 259 -14.24 -3.88 10.22
CA VAL A 259 -15.03 -2.66 10.04
C VAL A 259 -15.61 -2.73 8.62
N GLU A 260 -16.95 -2.82 8.54
CA GLU A 260 -17.71 -2.64 7.31
C GLU A 260 -17.42 -1.28 6.64
#